data_07248f33bea626b87e7f4c9f7938a851
#
_entry.id   07248f33bea626b87e7f4c9f7938a851
#
_cell.length_a   1.000
_cell.length_b   1.000
_cell.length_c   1.000
_cell.angle_alpha   90.00
_cell.angle_beta   90.00
_cell.angle_gamma   90.00
#
_symmetry.space_group_name_H-M   'P 1'
#
loop_
_entity.id
_entity.type
_entity.pdbx_description
1 polymer ?
#
loop_
_entity_poly.entity_id
_entity_poly.type
_entity_poly.pdbx_seq_one_letter_code
_entity_poly.pdbx_strand_id
1 'polypeptide(L)'
;VRGAQWARLYDQLAAPVSQVGVEKAARLGNTIQVNFLSYLTPSTTAISEVADITPQTFREATATITPTSRGDAIQFSEELTMDVFTDYTAAAFEQVGQNMMESVELLSQAAALQGGLVLRDAARASLDAGTTNCLTEAKMGEASVFLRSLKCPGFNDGAGSSWLSIMHPAPYHDVLRQGNIVSIAQYQQGNIILANELGQIGNFRLVVSPFAKVFGAAGADNATNVDTTLSSAANKMAVQIVVASATGITVGDWLTIGTEETANTFYPTNERVRVSSAYVSGTTIDIIGEGPNGGLRYDHASAESVRNADSVYPVAYGGPMSMAKAFDAVTGEFGQIVGPKTTGLVDQFHSLGWKFFGQYGRWVESWLMRGEYSTNLEA
;
A
#
# COMPACT_ATOMS: atom_id res chain seq x y z
N VAL A 1 -18.77 7.25 7.02
CA VAL A 1 -18.11 6.83 5.76
C VAL A 1 -17.48 5.48 6.02
N ARG A 2 -18.03 4.38 5.45
CA ARG A 2 -17.60 3.00 5.76
C ARG A 2 -16.17 2.67 5.34
N GLY A 3 -15.60 3.37 4.36
CA GLY A 3 -14.23 3.15 3.88
C GLY A 3 -13.14 3.88 4.66
N ALA A 4 -13.47 4.93 5.40
CA ALA A 4 -12.48 5.79 6.04
C ALA A 4 -11.65 5.10 7.15
N GLN A 5 -12.19 4.05 7.77
CA GLN A 5 -11.49 3.30 8.82
C GLN A 5 -10.32 2.46 8.29
N TRP A 6 -10.32 2.14 6.99
CA TRP A 6 -9.31 1.30 6.36
C TRP A 6 -8.27 2.10 5.56
N ALA A 7 -8.50 3.39 5.37
CA ALA A 7 -7.57 4.30 4.72
C ALA A 7 -6.55 4.86 5.73
N ARG A 8 -5.44 5.37 5.21
CA ARG A 8 -4.40 6.09 5.96
C ARG A 8 -3.52 5.21 6.86
N LEU A 9 -3.42 3.93 6.60
CA LEU A 9 -2.58 3.04 7.39
C LEU A 9 -1.10 3.25 7.08
N TYR A 10 -0.75 3.34 5.80
CA TYR A 10 0.62 3.63 5.37
C TYR A 10 1.05 5.08 5.67
N ASP A 11 0.09 6.01 5.74
CA ASP A 11 0.33 7.40 6.11
C ASP A 11 0.96 7.55 7.51
N GLN A 12 0.73 6.59 8.41
CA GLN A 12 1.30 6.58 9.76
C GLN A 12 2.84 6.47 9.77
N LEU A 13 3.43 5.93 8.71
CA LEU A 13 4.88 5.89 8.50
C LEU A 13 5.44 7.22 8.00
N ALA A 14 4.58 8.14 7.55
CA ALA A 14 4.96 9.39 6.92
C ALA A 14 4.85 10.58 7.88
N ALA A 15 5.92 11.37 7.96
CA ALA A 15 5.90 12.67 8.64
C ALA A 15 5.72 13.80 7.63
N PRO A 16 4.96 14.88 7.97
CA PRO A 16 4.94 16.09 7.16
C PRO A 16 6.34 16.65 6.96
N VAL A 17 6.66 17.14 5.77
CA VAL A 17 7.97 17.72 5.46
C VAL A 17 8.36 18.83 6.46
N SER A 18 7.38 19.58 6.97
CA SER A 18 7.59 20.60 7.99
C SER A 18 8.08 20.08 9.35
N GLN A 19 7.83 18.80 9.67
CA GLN A 19 8.24 18.17 10.93
C GLN A 19 9.58 17.44 10.84
N VAL A 20 10.05 17.18 9.63
CA VAL A 20 11.24 16.39 9.36
C VAL A 20 12.54 17.18 9.52
N GLY A 21 12.49 18.35 10.18
CA GLY A 21 13.68 19.15 10.49
C GLY A 21 14.34 19.79 9.28
N VAL A 22 13.59 20.00 8.22
CA VAL A 22 14.07 20.68 7.02
C VAL A 22 14.10 22.18 7.28
N GLU A 23 15.23 22.68 7.71
CA GLU A 23 15.43 24.14 7.83
C GLU A 23 15.28 24.88 6.49
N LYS A 24 15.39 24.19 5.36
CA LYS A 24 15.13 24.75 4.01
C LYS A 24 14.74 23.63 3.06
N ALA A 25 13.45 23.43 2.83
CA ALA A 25 13.01 22.83 1.58
C ALA A 25 13.37 23.82 0.45
N ALA A 26 14.48 23.60 -0.21
CA ALA A 26 14.83 24.36 -1.40
C ALA A 26 13.82 23.99 -2.49
N ARG A 27 12.84 24.84 -2.75
CA ARG A 27 11.96 24.73 -3.93
C ARG A 27 12.79 25.02 -5.17
N LEU A 28 13.33 24.00 -5.77
CA LEU A 28 13.79 24.03 -7.15
C LEU A 28 12.59 23.68 -8.04
N GLY A 29 11.82 24.69 -8.42
CA GLY A 29 10.58 24.47 -9.15
C GLY A 29 9.52 23.77 -8.29
N ASN A 30 9.02 22.61 -8.74
CA ASN A 30 7.99 21.83 -8.06
C ASN A 30 8.55 20.71 -7.17
N THR A 31 9.86 20.59 -7.06
CA THR A 31 10.54 19.50 -6.33
C THR A 31 10.99 19.98 -4.95
N ILE A 32 10.68 19.19 -3.92
CA ILE A 32 11.10 19.41 -2.55
C ILE A 32 12.24 18.43 -2.23
N GLN A 33 13.35 18.94 -1.74
CA GLN A 33 14.45 18.14 -1.25
C GLN A 33 14.39 18.05 0.27
N VAL A 34 14.44 16.82 0.79
CA VAL A 34 14.45 16.53 2.22
C VAL A 34 15.79 15.90 2.56
N ASN A 35 16.57 16.58 3.40
CA ASN A 35 17.90 16.13 3.75
C ASN A 35 17.89 15.31 5.04
N PHE A 36 18.72 14.29 5.08
CA PHE A 36 19.02 13.48 6.25
C PHE A 36 20.51 13.58 6.56
N LEU A 37 20.83 14.01 7.77
CA LEU A 37 22.21 14.07 8.25
C LEU A 37 22.67 12.70 8.75
N SER A 38 23.77 12.21 8.22
CA SER A 38 24.39 10.96 8.68
C SER A 38 24.99 11.14 10.08
N TYR A 39 24.99 10.06 10.85
CA TYR A 39 25.69 10.04 12.14
C TYR A 39 27.20 10.21 11.93
N LEU A 40 27.83 10.96 12.83
CA LEU A 40 29.28 11.07 12.86
C LEU A 40 29.92 9.73 13.27
N THR A 41 31.09 9.45 12.74
CA THR A 41 31.88 8.27 13.14
C THR A 41 32.34 8.45 14.60
N PRO A 42 32.09 7.50 15.51
CA PRO A 42 32.59 7.58 16.88
C PRO A 42 34.10 7.69 16.88
N SER A 43 34.65 8.66 17.66
CA SER A 43 36.08 8.79 17.84
C SER A 43 36.53 8.02 19.08
N THR A 44 37.45 7.08 18.88
CA THR A 44 38.08 6.31 19.96
C THR A 44 39.53 6.73 20.17
N THR A 45 40.01 7.72 19.41
CA THR A 45 41.41 8.19 19.48
C THR A 45 41.57 9.19 20.63
N ALA A 46 42.56 9.00 21.47
CA ALA A 46 42.89 9.93 22.51
C ALA A 46 43.40 11.26 21.94
N ILE A 47 43.02 12.37 22.58
CA ILE A 47 43.45 13.71 22.18
C ILE A 47 44.93 13.85 22.54
N SER A 48 45.74 14.33 21.59
CA SER A 48 47.14 14.65 21.83
C SER A 48 47.30 16.02 22.47
N GLU A 49 48.21 16.15 23.41
CA GLU A 49 48.58 17.45 23.99
C GLU A 49 49.21 18.43 23.00
N VAL A 50 49.76 17.90 21.87
CA VAL A 50 50.63 18.66 20.97
C VAL A 50 50.02 18.81 19.57
N ALA A 51 48.94 18.11 19.26
CA ALA A 51 48.30 18.11 17.93
C ALA A 51 46.80 18.35 18.07
N ASP A 52 46.25 19.19 17.20
CA ASP A 52 44.84 19.49 17.14
C ASP A 52 44.05 18.34 16.51
N ILE A 53 42.75 18.26 16.83
CA ILE A 53 41.84 17.23 16.35
C ILE A 53 41.49 17.52 14.89
N THR A 54 41.54 16.51 14.03
CA THR A 54 41.02 16.61 12.66
C THR A 54 39.48 16.62 12.68
N PRO A 55 38.83 17.73 12.27
CA PRO A 55 37.38 17.79 12.28
C PRO A 55 36.76 16.81 11.27
N GLN A 56 35.63 16.20 11.67
CA GLN A 56 34.83 15.39 10.76
C GLN A 56 33.86 16.28 9.97
N THR A 57 33.60 15.92 8.73
CA THR A 57 32.61 16.58 7.88
C THR A 57 31.26 15.88 7.96
N PHE A 58 30.18 16.66 7.97
CA PHE A 58 28.83 16.10 7.85
C PHE A 58 28.62 15.50 6.46
N ARG A 59 27.96 14.33 6.44
CA ARG A 59 27.47 13.73 5.21
C ARG A 59 25.96 13.82 5.18
N GLU A 60 25.44 14.28 4.07
CA GLU A 60 23.98 14.42 3.83
C GLU A 60 23.53 13.40 2.81
N ALA A 61 22.40 12.78 3.07
CA ALA A 61 21.61 12.05 2.08
C ALA A 61 20.36 12.85 1.77
N THR A 62 20.00 12.98 0.51
CA THR A 62 18.88 13.78 0.04
C THR A 62 17.82 12.90 -0.57
N ALA A 63 16.60 13.00 -0.07
CA ALA A 63 15.42 12.43 -0.70
C ALA A 63 14.65 13.54 -1.44
N THR A 64 14.20 13.25 -2.66
CA THR A 64 13.45 14.20 -3.49
C THR A 64 12.00 13.81 -3.59
N ILE A 65 11.10 14.75 -3.33
CA ILE A 65 9.65 14.58 -3.45
C ILE A 65 9.13 15.61 -4.42
N THR A 66 8.43 15.16 -5.47
CA THR A 66 7.83 16.04 -6.48
C THR A 66 6.31 15.98 -6.35
N PRO A 67 5.67 16.93 -5.65
CA PRO A 67 4.22 17.00 -5.54
C PRO A 67 3.56 17.18 -6.90
N THR A 68 2.47 16.47 -7.12
CA THR A 68 1.67 16.56 -8.35
C THR A 68 0.21 16.74 -8.01
N SER A 69 -0.54 17.43 -8.89
CA SER A 69 -2.00 17.50 -8.78
C SER A 69 -2.63 16.21 -9.22
N ARG A 70 -3.58 15.73 -8.42
CA ARG A 70 -4.44 14.59 -8.72
C ARG A 70 -5.87 14.94 -8.37
N GLY A 71 -6.79 14.27 -9.03
CA GLY A 71 -8.21 14.47 -8.77
C GLY A 71 -9.04 13.61 -9.69
N ASP A 72 -10.27 13.39 -9.28
CA ASP A 72 -11.29 12.70 -10.06
C ASP A 72 -12.63 13.38 -9.84
N ALA A 73 -13.57 13.21 -10.77
CA ALA A 73 -14.88 13.85 -10.69
C ALA A 73 -15.96 12.98 -11.32
N ILE A 74 -17.14 13.07 -10.75
CA ILE A 74 -18.36 12.50 -11.32
C ILE A 74 -19.26 13.63 -11.80
N GLN A 75 -20.02 13.37 -12.85
CA GLN A 75 -21.00 14.27 -13.41
C GLN A 75 -22.33 13.53 -13.57
N PHE A 76 -23.42 14.18 -13.20
CA PHE A 76 -24.77 13.65 -13.35
C PHE A 76 -25.71 14.77 -13.79
N SER A 77 -26.80 14.39 -14.48
CA SER A 77 -27.77 15.36 -14.97
C SER A 77 -28.76 15.74 -13.88
N GLU A 78 -29.35 16.92 -13.99
CA GLU A 78 -30.43 17.36 -13.10
C GLU A 78 -31.65 16.45 -13.23
N GLU A 79 -31.97 15.98 -14.44
CA GLU A 79 -33.06 15.06 -14.71
C GLU A 79 -32.91 13.75 -13.91
N LEU A 80 -31.67 13.22 -13.78
CA LEU A 80 -31.40 12.05 -12.97
C LEU A 80 -31.76 12.27 -11.48
N THR A 81 -31.54 13.47 -10.96
CA THR A 81 -31.86 13.80 -9.56
C THR A 81 -33.35 13.92 -9.31
N MET A 82 -34.13 14.28 -10.35
CA MET A 82 -35.60 14.40 -10.27
C MET A 82 -36.29 13.04 -10.41
N ASP A 83 -35.76 12.14 -11.22
CA ASP A 83 -36.42 10.86 -11.56
C ASP A 83 -36.17 9.75 -10.54
N VAL A 84 -35.19 9.89 -9.65
CA VAL A 84 -34.78 8.81 -8.79
C VAL A 84 -35.15 9.05 -7.32
N PHE A 85 -35.66 8.00 -6.68
CA PHE A 85 -36.06 7.98 -5.28
C PHE A 85 -34.91 8.13 -4.28
N THR A 86 -33.66 8.00 -4.75
CA THR A 86 -32.44 8.04 -3.92
C THR A 86 -31.79 9.41 -4.03
N ASP A 87 -31.32 9.95 -2.92
CA ASP A 87 -30.51 11.17 -2.93
C ASP A 87 -29.13 10.90 -3.57
N TYR A 88 -29.09 11.08 -4.88
CA TYR A 88 -27.86 10.89 -5.68
C TYR A 88 -26.76 11.84 -5.28
N THR A 89 -27.08 13.02 -4.80
CA THR A 89 -26.10 14.00 -4.37
C THR A 89 -25.34 13.51 -3.14
N ALA A 90 -26.08 13.00 -2.15
CA ALA A 90 -25.47 12.43 -0.94
C ALA A 90 -24.62 11.18 -1.25
N ALA A 91 -25.14 10.29 -2.12
CA ALA A 91 -24.41 9.11 -2.58
C ALA A 91 -23.13 9.50 -3.36
N ALA A 92 -23.20 10.52 -4.20
CA ALA A 92 -22.08 11.06 -4.95
C ALA A 92 -20.97 11.59 -4.02
N PHE A 93 -21.33 12.34 -2.96
CA PHE A 93 -20.37 12.82 -1.97
C PHE A 93 -19.65 11.66 -1.25
N GLU A 94 -20.38 10.61 -0.90
CA GLU A 94 -19.80 9.43 -0.25
C GLU A 94 -18.82 8.72 -1.18
N GLN A 95 -19.19 8.51 -2.45
CA GLN A 95 -18.36 7.83 -3.44
C GLN A 95 -17.10 8.63 -3.78
N VAL A 96 -17.23 9.93 -3.99
CA VAL A 96 -16.08 10.83 -4.25
C VAL A 96 -15.14 10.88 -3.04
N GLY A 97 -15.69 10.91 -1.82
CA GLY A 97 -14.90 10.87 -0.59
C GLY A 97 -14.15 9.55 -0.42
N GLN A 98 -14.77 8.42 -0.72
CA GLN A 98 -14.10 7.11 -0.69
C GLN A 98 -13.00 7.01 -1.74
N ASN A 99 -13.26 7.43 -2.98
CA ASN A 99 -12.27 7.45 -4.06
C ASN A 99 -11.06 8.31 -3.70
N MET A 100 -11.28 9.50 -3.14
CA MET A 100 -10.21 10.38 -2.65
C MET A 100 -9.32 9.68 -1.62
N MET A 101 -9.92 9.08 -0.59
CA MET A 101 -9.19 8.42 0.48
C MET A 101 -8.40 7.21 -0.01
N GLU A 102 -9.00 6.38 -0.88
CA GLU A 102 -8.34 5.23 -1.48
C GLU A 102 -7.18 5.67 -2.38
N SER A 103 -7.36 6.73 -3.18
CA SER A 103 -6.31 7.26 -4.05
C SER A 103 -5.10 7.76 -3.25
N VAL A 104 -5.32 8.48 -2.15
CA VAL A 104 -4.24 8.95 -1.27
C VAL A 104 -3.54 7.78 -0.58
N GLU A 105 -4.29 6.75 -0.14
CA GLU A 105 -3.72 5.55 0.45
C GLU A 105 -2.83 4.78 -0.54
N LEU A 106 -3.27 4.64 -1.80
CA LEU A 106 -2.44 4.01 -2.84
C LEU A 106 -1.13 4.75 -3.10
N LEU A 107 -1.13 6.10 -2.97
CA LEU A 107 0.11 6.88 -3.09
C LEU A 107 1.07 6.64 -1.92
N SER A 108 0.55 6.59 -0.69
CA SER A 108 1.35 6.31 0.49
C SER A 108 1.89 4.87 0.47
N GLN A 109 1.07 3.92 0.04
CA GLN A 109 1.43 2.52 -0.14
C GLN A 109 2.53 2.35 -1.20
N ALA A 110 2.42 3.05 -2.34
CA ALA A 110 3.45 3.02 -3.37
C ALA A 110 4.80 3.47 -2.83
N ALA A 111 4.84 4.57 -2.07
CA ALA A 111 6.06 5.06 -1.44
C ALA A 111 6.61 4.08 -0.38
N ALA A 112 5.73 3.44 0.40
CA ALA A 112 6.12 2.48 1.43
C ALA A 112 6.72 1.19 0.86
N LEU A 113 6.13 0.69 -0.23
CA LEU A 113 6.50 -0.61 -0.81
C LEU A 113 7.57 -0.52 -1.91
N GLN A 114 7.88 0.66 -2.43
CA GLN A 114 9.04 0.87 -3.29
C GLN A 114 10.32 0.87 -2.46
N GLY A 115 11.46 0.54 -3.09
CA GLY A 115 12.77 0.59 -2.48
C GLY A 115 13.51 -0.73 -2.46
N GLY A 116 14.83 -0.65 -2.18
CA GLY A 116 15.77 -1.75 -2.33
C GLY A 116 15.91 -2.65 -1.11
N LEU A 117 15.44 -2.23 0.07
CA LEU A 117 15.56 -3.04 1.28
C LEU A 117 14.39 -4.05 1.34
N VAL A 118 14.69 -5.28 0.92
CA VAL A 118 13.70 -6.35 0.79
C VAL A 118 14.12 -7.56 1.60
N LEU A 119 13.23 -8.05 2.45
CA LEU A 119 13.37 -9.31 3.19
C LEU A 119 12.51 -10.39 2.51
N ARG A 120 13.14 -11.47 2.09
CA ARG A 120 12.46 -12.62 1.48
C ARG A 120 13.35 -13.86 1.58
N ASP A 121 12.75 -15.04 1.63
CA ASP A 121 13.49 -16.31 1.74
C ASP A 121 14.06 -16.77 0.40
N ALA A 122 13.39 -16.44 -0.70
CA ALA A 122 13.77 -16.86 -2.05
C ALA A 122 13.64 -15.71 -3.03
N ALA A 123 14.06 -15.89 -4.26
CA ALA A 123 13.73 -14.95 -5.34
C ALA A 123 12.20 -14.83 -5.45
N ARG A 124 11.69 -13.64 -5.82
CA ARG A 124 10.24 -13.40 -5.90
C ARG A 124 9.53 -14.46 -6.75
N ALA A 125 10.07 -14.80 -7.92
CA ALA A 125 9.55 -15.82 -8.82
C ALA A 125 9.64 -17.27 -8.29
N SER A 126 10.18 -17.47 -7.10
CA SER A 126 10.29 -18.78 -6.44
C SER A 126 9.56 -18.81 -5.09
N LEU A 127 8.79 -17.77 -4.77
CA LEU A 127 7.91 -17.76 -3.60
C LEU A 127 6.68 -18.59 -3.92
N ASP A 128 6.59 -19.76 -3.30
CA ASP A 128 5.56 -20.75 -3.51
C ASP A 128 4.51 -20.68 -2.40
N ALA A 129 3.25 -20.88 -2.74
CA ALA A 129 2.18 -20.99 -1.77
C ALA A 129 2.41 -22.18 -0.85
N GLY A 130 2.20 -21.98 0.45
CA GLY A 130 2.42 -23.02 1.44
C GLY A 130 3.11 -22.52 2.69
N THR A 131 3.58 -23.46 3.50
CA THR A 131 4.11 -23.16 4.84
C THR A 131 5.54 -22.64 4.86
N THR A 132 6.30 -22.80 3.78
CA THR A 132 7.74 -22.47 3.75
C THR A 132 7.95 -20.97 3.54
N ASN A 133 7.25 -20.38 2.56
CA ASN A 133 7.42 -18.99 2.17
C ASN A 133 6.38 -18.05 2.79
N CYS A 134 5.50 -18.55 3.66
CA CYS A 134 4.52 -17.72 4.36
C CYS A 134 5.17 -16.87 5.46
N LEU A 135 4.47 -15.85 5.89
CA LEU A 135 4.91 -14.98 6.99
C LEU A 135 4.89 -15.76 8.30
N THR A 136 6.00 -15.74 9.02
CA THR A 136 6.15 -16.38 10.34
C THR A 136 6.64 -15.39 11.39
N GLU A 137 6.44 -15.73 12.66
CA GLU A 137 6.99 -14.96 13.79
C GLU A 137 8.52 -14.85 13.71
N ALA A 138 9.21 -15.90 13.29
CA ALA A 138 10.66 -15.90 13.11
C ALA A 138 11.11 -14.87 12.08
N LYS A 139 10.43 -14.78 10.93
CA LYS A 139 10.71 -13.79 9.89
C LYS A 139 10.43 -12.35 10.36
N MET A 140 9.39 -12.16 11.16
CA MET A 140 9.17 -10.88 11.81
C MET A 140 10.29 -10.55 12.81
N GLY A 141 10.77 -11.56 13.55
CA GLY A 141 11.95 -11.43 14.41
C GLY A 141 13.18 -10.94 13.65
N GLU A 142 13.49 -11.54 12.49
CA GLU A 142 14.58 -11.10 11.61
C GLU A 142 14.40 -9.64 11.16
N ALA A 143 13.19 -9.27 10.73
CA ALA A 143 12.88 -7.88 10.38
C ALA A 143 13.17 -6.92 11.53
N SER A 144 12.83 -7.30 12.77
CA SER A 144 13.08 -6.48 13.96
C SER A 144 14.58 -6.31 14.23
N VAL A 145 15.38 -7.34 14.03
CA VAL A 145 16.85 -7.29 14.17
C VAL A 145 17.43 -6.32 13.15
N PHE A 146 16.99 -6.38 11.89
CA PHE A 146 17.44 -5.45 10.85
C PHE A 146 17.12 -4.00 11.21
N LEU A 147 15.87 -3.68 11.57
CA LEU A 147 15.49 -2.31 11.92
C LEU A 147 16.26 -1.78 13.14
N ARG A 148 16.52 -2.63 14.13
CA ARG A 148 17.35 -2.27 15.30
C ARG A 148 18.81 -2.00 14.91
N SER A 149 19.40 -2.85 14.08
CA SER A 149 20.78 -2.68 13.64
C SER A 149 20.97 -1.39 12.83
N LEU A 150 19.94 -0.98 12.08
CA LEU A 150 19.90 0.26 11.33
C LEU A 150 19.46 1.49 12.15
N LYS A 151 19.31 1.32 13.48
CA LYS A 151 18.91 2.40 14.42
C LYS A 151 17.62 3.08 14.01
N CYS A 152 16.65 2.31 13.45
CA CYS A 152 15.34 2.84 13.13
C CYS A 152 14.63 3.28 14.42
N PRO A 153 14.12 4.53 14.52
CA PRO A 153 13.31 4.94 15.66
C PRO A 153 12.02 4.12 15.71
N GLY A 154 11.56 3.80 16.90
CA GLY A 154 10.27 3.15 17.12
C GLY A 154 9.21 4.15 17.55
N PHE A 155 7.95 3.75 17.45
CA PHE A 155 6.85 4.47 18.06
C PHE A 155 6.97 4.37 19.58
N ASN A 156 6.90 5.51 20.24
CA ASN A 156 7.03 5.56 21.71
C ASN A 156 5.67 5.25 22.34
N ASP A 157 5.51 4.03 22.81
CA ASP A 157 4.26 3.49 23.37
C ASP A 157 4.34 3.23 24.90
N GLY A 158 5.39 3.70 25.55
CA GLY A 158 5.62 3.47 26.97
C GLY A 158 6.08 2.06 27.34
N ALA A 159 5.96 1.08 26.45
CA ALA A 159 6.42 -0.30 26.65
C ALA A 159 7.76 -0.61 25.95
N GLY A 160 8.37 0.38 25.31
CA GLY A 160 9.58 0.28 24.52
C GLY A 160 9.35 0.68 23.06
N SER A 161 10.41 0.59 22.26
CA SER A 161 10.30 0.93 20.84
C SER A 161 9.58 -0.18 20.09
N SER A 162 8.45 0.13 19.49
CA SER A 162 7.72 -0.73 18.56
C SER A 162 7.72 -0.15 17.15
N TRP A 163 7.64 -1.02 16.16
CA TRP A 163 7.51 -0.65 14.75
C TRP A 163 6.16 -1.11 14.21
N LEU A 164 5.76 -0.57 13.07
CA LEU A 164 4.56 -1.00 12.37
C LEU A 164 4.90 -2.12 11.38
N SER A 165 3.99 -3.08 11.30
CA SER A 165 3.93 -4.10 10.26
C SER A 165 2.56 -3.96 9.59
N ILE A 166 2.54 -3.42 8.37
CA ILE A 166 1.31 -3.21 7.60
C ILE A 166 1.23 -4.29 6.53
N MET A 167 0.15 -5.08 6.57
CA MET A 167 0.01 -6.26 5.73
C MET A 167 -1.42 -6.48 5.22
N HIS A 168 -1.53 -7.34 4.22
CA HIS A 168 -2.79 -7.87 3.71
C HIS A 168 -3.39 -8.90 4.69
N PRO A 169 -4.71 -9.14 4.71
CA PRO A 169 -5.34 -10.15 5.56
C PRO A 169 -4.79 -11.58 5.37
N ALA A 170 -4.29 -11.94 4.18
CA ALA A 170 -3.78 -13.29 3.92
C ALA A 170 -2.50 -13.63 4.70
N PRO A 171 -1.41 -12.86 4.67
CA PRO A 171 -0.27 -13.08 5.56
C PRO A 171 -0.62 -13.00 7.05
N TYR A 172 -1.60 -12.16 7.41
CA TYR A 172 -2.06 -12.10 8.79
C TYR A 172 -2.70 -13.41 9.26
N HIS A 173 -3.48 -14.07 8.39
CA HIS A 173 -4.04 -15.39 8.69
C HIS A 173 -2.94 -16.43 9.00
N ASP A 174 -1.82 -16.41 8.24
CA ASP A 174 -0.72 -17.33 8.47
C ASP A 174 -0.04 -17.09 9.83
N VAL A 175 0.09 -15.84 10.23
CA VAL A 175 0.60 -15.44 11.53
C VAL A 175 -0.35 -15.86 12.66
N LEU A 176 -1.68 -15.71 12.47
CA LEU A 176 -2.70 -16.14 13.43
C LEU A 176 -2.60 -17.65 13.74
N ARG A 177 -2.31 -18.47 12.74
CA ARG A 177 -2.18 -19.92 12.92
C ARG A 177 -1.04 -20.33 13.84
N GLN A 178 -0.06 -19.46 14.07
CA GLN A 178 1.08 -19.73 14.97
C GLN A 178 0.75 -19.49 16.44
N GLY A 179 -0.37 -18.84 16.76
CA GLY A 179 -0.90 -18.76 18.13
C GLY A 179 -0.18 -17.81 19.09
N ASN A 180 0.84 -17.09 18.65
CA ASN A 180 1.70 -16.26 19.52
C ASN A 180 1.36 -14.75 19.51
N ILE A 181 0.17 -14.39 19.05
CA ILE A 181 -0.25 -12.98 19.03
C ILE A 181 -0.69 -12.56 20.42
N VAL A 182 -0.01 -11.55 20.96
CA VAL A 182 -0.47 -10.86 22.16
C VAL A 182 -1.61 -9.92 21.78
N SER A 183 -2.81 -10.20 22.25
CA SER A 183 -3.98 -9.37 21.93
C SER A 183 -3.86 -7.98 22.56
N ILE A 184 -4.48 -6.99 21.95
CA ILE A 184 -4.51 -5.60 22.44
C ILE A 184 -5.02 -5.52 23.88
N ALA A 185 -5.94 -6.40 24.28
CA ALA A 185 -6.47 -6.46 25.64
C ALA A 185 -5.42 -6.85 26.70
N GLN A 186 -4.30 -7.43 26.31
CA GLN A 186 -3.20 -7.81 27.20
C GLN A 186 -2.13 -6.70 27.35
N TYR A 187 -2.19 -5.65 26.56
CA TYR A 187 -1.34 -4.47 26.78
C TYR A 187 -1.74 -3.78 28.07
N GLN A 188 -0.75 -3.46 28.88
CA GLN A 188 -0.96 -2.88 30.21
C GLN A 188 -1.70 -1.55 30.23
N GLN A 189 -1.91 -0.88 29.11
CA GLN A 189 -2.50 0.44 29.05
C GLN A 189 -3.70 0.61 28.14
N GLY A 190 -4.13 -0.42 27.42
CA GLY A 190 -5.38 -0.40 26.63
C GLY A 190 -5.48 0.72 25.56
N ASN A 191 -4.41 1.44 25.30
CA ASN A 191 -4.42 2.49 24.30
C ASN A 191 -4.25 1.86 22.90
N ILE A 192 -5.34 1.74 22.19
CA ILE A 192 -5.32 1.53 20.75
C ILE A 192 -4.82 2.83 20.12
N ILE A 193 -3.54 2.89 19.82
CA ILE A 193 -2.90 4.09 19.28
C ILE A 193 -3.18 4.21 17.79
N LEU A 194 -3.42 3.07 17.11
CA LEU A 194 -3.56 3.00 15.67
C LEU A 194 -4.88 2.34 15.27
N ALA A 195 -5.54 2.92 14.27
CA ALA A 195 -6.69 2.29 13.65
C ALA A 195 -6.27 0.94 13.03
N ASN A 196 -7.09 -0.10 13.20
CA ASN A 196 -6.86 -1.46 12.69
C ASN A 196 -5.62 -2.19 13.25
N GLU A 197 -5.11 -1.78 14.40
CA GLU A 197 -4.15 -2.58 15.15
C GLU A 197 -4.85 -3.81 15.72
N LEU A 198 -4.37 -5.01 15.37
CA LEU A 198 -4.98 -6.28 15.78
C LEU A 198 -4.20 -6.99 16.88
N GLY A 199 -2.97 -6.60 17.11
CA GLY A 199 -2.11 -7.19 18.13
C GLY A 199 -0.65 -6.83 17.94
N GLN A 200 0.19 -7.46 18.77
CA GLN A 200 1.65 -7.28 18.70
C GLN A 200 2.33 -8.64 18.65
N ILE A 201 3.36 -8.73 17.82
CA ILE A 201 4.31 -9.84 17.83
C ILE A 201 5.71 -9.26 18.01
N GLY A 202 6.38 -9.68 19.10
CA GLY A 202 7.68 -9.13 19.42
C GLY A 202 7.63 -7.60 19.55
N ASN A 203 8.32 -6.91 18.63
CA ASN A 203 8.37 -5.44 18.59
C ASN A 203 7.53 -4.83 17.46
N PHE A 204 6.71 -5.63 16.77
CA PHE A 204 5.84 -5.14 15.70
C PHE A 204 4.40 -5.06 16.14
N ARG A 205 3.78 -3.92 15.88
CA ARG A 205 2.33 -3.75 15.91
C ARG A 205 1.77 -4.19 14.57
N LEU A 206 0.79 -5.10 14.62
CA LEU A 206 0.17 -5.68 13.43
C LEU A 206 -0.99 -4.80 12.99
N VAL A 207 -0.86 -4.25 11.81
CA VAL A 207 -1.89 -3.45 11.14
C VAL A 207 -2.30 -4.18 9.87
N VAL A 208 -3.58 -4.48 9.75
CA VAL A 208 -4.13 -5.18 8.59
C VAL A 208 -4.98 -4.26 7.76
N SER A 209 -4.68 -4.19 6.48
CA SER A 209 -5.42 -3.40 5.51
C SER A 209 -5.99 -4.28 4.40
N PRO A 210 -7.30 -4.24 4.15
CA PRO A 210 -7.88 -4.89 2.98
C PRO A 210 -7.46 -4.22 1.66
N PHE A 211 -6.92 -2.99 1.75
CA PHE A 211 -6.36 -2.26 0.62
C PHE A 211 -4.87 -2.51 0.42
N ALA A 212 -4.26 -3.37 1.26
CA ALA A 212 -2.86 -3.72 1.09
C ALA A 212 -2.65 -4.43 -0.24
N LYS A 213 -1.57 -4.07 -0.91
CA LYS A 213 -1.22 -4.54 -2.25
C LYS A 213 -0.95 -6.04 -2.26
N VAL A 214 -1.36 -6.66 -3.33
CA VAL A 214 -0.89 -7.99 -3.76
C VAL A 214 -0.07 -7.79 -5.03
N PHE A 215 1.13 -8.37 -5.07
CA PHE A 215 1.93 -8.36 -6.30
C PHE A 215 1.39 -9.41 -7.25
N GLY A 216 0.94 -8.95 -8.41
CA GLY A 216 0.35 -9.83 -9.40
C GLY A 216 1.39 -10.70 -10.08
N ALA A 217 1.06 -11.99 -10.28
CA ALA A 217 1.82 -12.95 -11.09
C ALA A 217 3.33 -12.99 -10.78
N ALA A 218 3.70 -12.81 -9.53
CA ALA A 218 5.08 -12.58 -9.14
C ALA A 218 5.72 -13.77 -8.39
N GLY A 219 4.91 -14.73 -7.93
CA GLY A 219 5.36 -15.94 -7.25
C GLY A 219 5.73 -17.08 -8.18
N ALA A 220 5.86 -18.28 -7.61
CA ALA A 220 6.12 -19.48 -8.36
C ALA A 220 4.95 -19.84 -9.29
N ASP A 221 5.27 -20.38 -10.44
CA ASP A 221 4.26 -20.89 -11.35
C ASP A 221 3.61 -22.15 -10.78
N ASN A 222 2.30 -22.22 -10.82
CA ASN A 222 1.56 -23.42 -10.47
C ASN A 222 1.81 -24.56 -11.48
N ALA A 223 1.52 -25.79 -11.07
CA ALA A 223 1.72 -26.99 -11.91
C ALA A 223 1.07 -26.89 -13.29
N THR A 224 -0.02 -26.14 -13.40
CA THR A 224 -0.69 -25.80 -14.65
C THR A 224 -0.46 -24.31 -14.92
N ASN A 225 0.70 -23.98 -15.47
CA ASN A 225 1.02 -22.58 -15.74
C ASN A 225 0.03 -21.98 -16.74
N VAL A 226 -0.74 -20.99 -16.30
CA VAL A 226 -1.63 -20.21 -17.13
C VAL A 226 -1.00 -18.84 -17.36
N ASP A 227 -0.69 -18.53 -18.60
CA ASP A 227 -0.25 -17.22 -19.04
C ASP A 227 -1.13 -16.79 -20.22
N THR A 228 -2.08 -15.93 -19.92
CA THR A 228 -3.06 -15.44 -20.89
C THR A 228 -3.28 -13.95 -20.71
N THR A 229 -4.16 -13.36 -21.50
CA THR A 229 -4.50 -11.94 -21.41
C THR A 229 -6.01 -11.75 -21.47
N LEU A 230 -6.48 -10.61 -20.99
CA LEU A 230 -7.86 -10.21 -21.19
C LEU A 230 -8.11 -9.95 -22.68
N SER A 231 -9.12 -10.61 -23.25
CA SER A 231 -9.53 -10.38 -24.65
C SER A 231 -10.41 -9.13 -24.80
N SER A 232 -11.06 -8.70 -23.74
CA SER A 232 -11.83 -7.46 -23.65
C SER A 232 -11.56 -6.74 -22.35
N ALA A 233 -11.78 -5.43 -22.30
CA ALA A 233 -11.72 -4.66 -21.06
C ALA A 233 -12.73 -5.20 -20.04
N ALA A 234 -12.33 -5.26 -18.79
CA ALA A 234 -13.16 -5.68 -17.67
C ALA A 234 -13.33 -4.51 -16.70
N ASN A 235 -14.56 -4.08 -16.48
CA ASN A 235 -14.86 -2.94 -15.63
C ASN A 235 -14.91 -3.32 -14.15
N LYS A 236 -14.66 -2.35 -13.29
CA LYS A 236 -14.90 -2.47 -11.84
C LYS A 236 -16.28 -3.08 -11.57
N MET A 237 -16.38 -3.93 -10.54
CA MET A 237 -17.56 -4.70 -10.15
C MET A 237 -17.95 -5.84 -11.11
N ALA A 238 -17.23 -6.06 -12.21
CA ALA A 238 -17.50 -7.22 -13.07
C ALA A 238 -17.23 -8.52 -12.30
N VAL A 239 -18.17 -9.45 -12.39
CA VAL A 239 -18.08 -10.80 -11.81
C VAL A 239 -17.68 -11.85 -12.86
N GLN A 240 -17.39 -11.39 -14.06
CA GLN A 240 -16.92 -12.19 -15.19
C GLN A 240 -15.79 -11.44 -15.91
N ILE A 241 -14.80 -12.19 -16.37
CA ILE A 241 -13.73 -11.71 -17.24
C ILE A 241 -13.68 -12.56 -18.51
N VAL A 242 -13.25 -11.97 -19.61
CA VAL A 242 -13.08 -12.70 -20.87
C VAL A 242 -11.59 -12.74 -21.19
N VAL A 243 -11.04 -13.95 -21.26
CA VAL A 243 -9.62 -14.20 -21.53
C VAL A 243 -9.39 -14.68 -22.96
N ALA A 244 -8.18 -14.48 -23.47
CA ALA A 244 -7.79 -14.92 -24.80
C ALA A 244 -7.70 -16.48 -24.87
N SER A 245 -7.27 -17.11 -23.78
CA SER A 245 -7.23 -18.58 -23.66
C SER A 245 -7.58 -18.96 -22.23
N ALA A 246 -8.46 -19.94 -22.08
CA ALA A 246 -8.81 -20.51 -20.78
C ALA A 246 -8.14 -21.87 -20.53
N THR A 247 -7.14 -22.23 -21.34
CA THR A 247 -6.44 -23.51 -21.20
C THR A 247 -5.72 -23.57 -19.86
N GLY A 248 -6.00 -24.59 -19.06
CA GLY A 248 -5.40 -24.80 -17.75
C GLY A 248 -6.13 -24.09 -16.60
N ILE A 249 -7.12 -23.24 -16.88
CA ILE A 249 -7.91 -22.58 -15.83
C ILE A 249 -8.98 -23.54 -15.33
N THR A 250 -9.00 -23.75 -14.00
CA THR A 250 -9.97 -24.62 -13.32
C THR A 250 -10.70 -23.89 -12.21
N VAL A 251 -11.84 -24.44 -11.80
CA VAL A 251 -12.63 -23.91 -10.68
C VAL A 251 -11.79 -23.92 -9.41
N GLY A 252 -11.76 -22.79 -8.73
CA GLY A 252 -11.05 -22.61 -7.48
C GLY A 252 -9.64 -22.02 -7.64
N ASP A 253 -9.11 -21.96 -8.86
CA ASP A 253 -7.81 -21.34 -9.13
C ASP A 253 -7.78 -19.86 -8.70
N TRP A 254 -6.64 -19.41 -8.22
CA TRP A 254 -6.36 -18.01 -8.03
C TRP A 254 -5.71 -17.44 -9.28
N LEU A 255 -6.27 -16.35 -9.78
CA LEU A 255 -5.75 -15.64 -10.95
C LEU A 255 -5.36 -14.23 -10.51
N THR A 256 -4.23 -13.75 -10.99
CA THR A 256 -3.82 -12.36 -10.86
C THR A 256 -4.01 -11.65 -12.20
N ILE A 257 -4.60 -10.46 -12.13
CA ILE A 257 -4.86 -9.60 -13.28
C ILE A 257 -3.99 -8.35 -13.15
N GLY A 258 -3.27 -8.03 -14.21
CA GLY A 258 -2.42 -6.85 -14.27
C GLY A 258 -0.99 -7.15 -14.70
N THR A 259 -0.16 -6.11 -14.68
CA THR A 259 1.24 -6.19 -15.12
C THR A 259 2.14 -6.67 -13.98
N GLU A 260 3.06 -7.59 -14.27
CA GLU A 260 4.04 -8.05 -13.31
C GLU A 260 4.89 -6.91 -12.76
N GLU A 261 5.04 -6.86 -11.45
CA GLU A 261 5.76 -5.80 -10.76
C GLU A 261 7.25 -6.10 -10.68
N THR A 262 8.05 -5.14 -11.12
CA THR A 262 9.51 -5.19 -10.93
C THR A 262 9.89 -4.64 -9.55
N ALA A 263 11.18 -4.74 -9.19
CA ALA A 263 11.68 -4.28 -7.88
C ALA A 263 11.32 -2.82 -7.55
N ASN A 264 11.20 -1.97 -8.57
CA ASN A 264 10.99 -0.52 -8.41
C ASN A 264 9.70 -0.02 -9.07
N THR A 265 8.90 -0.88 -9.68
CA THR A 265 7.67 -0.50 -10.36
C THR A 265 6.47 -0.98 -9.56
N PHE A 266 5.55 -0.09 -9.28
CA PHE A 266 4.35 -0.34 -8.53
C PHE A 266 3.13 -0.10 -9.42
N TYR A 267 2.31 -1.14 -9.59
CA TYR A 267 1.07 -1.08 -10.35
C TYR A 267 -0.12 -1.15 -9.38
N PRO A 268 -0.75 -0.04 -9.05
CA PRO A 268 -1.78 0.02 -8.01
C PRO A 268 -3.05 -0.75 -8.36
N THR A 269 -3.31 -0.99 -9.65
CA THR A 269 -4.52 -1.66 -10.15
C THR A 269 -4.41 -3.17 -10.27
N ASN A 270 -3.23 -3.77 -10.03
CA ASN A 270 -3.13 -5.23 -10.01
C ASN A 270 -4.01 -5.80 -8.90
N GLU A 271 -4.78 -6.81 -9.21
CA GLU A 271 -5.61 -7.51 -8.24
C GLU A 271 -5.64 -9.02 -8.49
N ARG A 272 -6.06 -9.76 -7.49
CA ARG A 272 -6.27 -11.19 -7.59
C ARG A 272 -7.75 -11.52 -7.52
N VAL A 273 -8.12 -12.56 -8.21
CA VAL A 273 -9.48 -13.10 -8.24
C VAL A 273 -9.44 -14.61 -8.13
N ARG A 274 -10.49 -15.19 -7.62
CA ARG A 274 -10.66 -16.64 -7.58
C ARG A 274 -11.66 -17.07 -8.65
N VAL A 275 -11.37 -18.14 -9.36
CA VAL A 275 -12.31 -18.74 -10.30
C VAL A 275 -13.50 -19.32 -9.53
N SER A 276 -14.70 -18.84 -9.85
CA SER A 276 -15.92 -19.21 -9.16
C SER A 276 -16.32 -20.65 -9.48
N SER A 277 -17.03 -21.28 -8.55
CA SER A 277 -17.68 -22.58 -8.79
C SER A 277 -18.77 -22.55 -9.88
N ALA A 278 -19.21 -21.36 -10.29
CA ALA A 278 -20.15 -21.19 -11.40
C ALA A 278 -19.48 -21.37 -12.78
N TYR A 279 -18.15 -21.22 -12.87
CA TYR A 279 -17.43 -21.45 -14.12
C TYR A 279 -17.47 -22.90 -14.55
N VAL A 280 -17.84 -23.14 -15.79
CA VAL A 280 -17.94 -24.49 -16.38
C VAL A 280 -16.84 -24.71 -17.42
N SER A 281 -16.77 -23.84 -18.41
CA SER A 281 -15.80 -23.90 -19.50
C SER A 281 -15.90 -22.67 -20.41
N GLY A 282 -14.91 -22.46 -21.26
CA GLY A 282 -14.89 -21.38 -22.23
C GLY A 282 -14.02 -20.19 -21.79
N THR A 283 -13.94 -19.18 -22.64
CA THR A 283 -13.09 -18.01 -22.42
C THR A 283 -13.73 -16.94 -21.51
N THR A 284 -15.01 -17.07 -21.19
CA THR A 284 -15.69 -16.25 -20.19
C THR A 284 -15.60 -16.95 -18.85
N ILE A 285 -14.89 -16.36 -17.90
CA ILE A 285 -14.60 -16.94 -16.59
C ILE A 285 -15.41 -16.20 -15.55
N ASP A 286 -16.22 -16.94 -14.79
CA ASP A 286 -16.88 -16.44 -13.60
C ASP A 286 -15.86 -16.31 -12.47
N ILE A 287 -15.79 -15.15 -11.83
CA ILE A 287 -14.79 -14.84 -10.81
C ILE A 287 -15.42 -14.40 -9.50
N ILE A 288 -14.67 -14.56 -8.43
CA ILE A 288 -14.91 -13.97 -7.12
C ILE A 288 -13.69 -13.09 -6.81
N GLY A 289 -13.90 -11.78 -6.83
CA GLY A 289 -12.87 -10.77 -6.54
C GLY A 289 -13.05 -10.14 -5.15
N GLU A 290 -12.12 -9.26 -4.81
CA GLU A 290 -12.12 -8.49 -3.55
C GLU A 290 -12.85 -7.14 -3.69
N GLY A 291 -13.41 -6.86 -4.86
CA GLY A 291 -14.15 -5.64 -5.14
C GLY A 291 -15.60 -5.67 -4.64
N PRO A 292 -16.32 -4.57 -4.85
CA PRO A 292 -17.73 -4.49 -4.52
C PRO A 292 -18.53 -5.60 -5.20
N ASN A 293 -19.54 -6.14 -4.52
CA ASN A 293 -20.38 -7.23 -5.01
C ASN A 293 -19.62 -8.54 -5.35
N GLY A 294 -18.40 -8.72 -4.81
CA GLY A 294 -17.58 -9.89 -5.11
C GLY A 294 -16.99 -9.88 -6.54
N GLY A 295 -17.01 -8.75 -7.22
CA GLY A 295 -16.41 -8.56 -8.54
C GLY A 295 -15.03 -7.91 -8.48
N LEU A 296 -14.59 -7.39 -9.62
CA LEU A 296 -13.33 -6.67 -9.76
C LEU A 296 -13.35 -5.38 -8.92
N ARG A 297 -12.19 -5.05 -8.38
CA ARG A 297 -11.98 -3.82 -7.61
C ARG A 297 -11.61 -2.64 -8.51
N TYR A 298 -10.89 -2.91 -9.58
CA TYR A 298 -10.38 -1.92 -10.53
C TYR A 298 -10.88 -2.18 -11.94
N ASP A 299 -10.74 -1.18 -12.81
CA ASP A 299 -10.93 -1.33 -14.24
C ASP A 299 -9.65 -1.88 -14.86
N HIS A 300 -9.80 -2.86 -15.73
CA HIS A 300 -8.70 -3.48 -16.47
C HIS A 300 -8.88 -3.30 -17.96
N ALA A 301 -7.79 -2.90 -18.62
CA ALA A 301 -7.78 -2.75 -20.06
C ALA A 301 -7.73 -4.11 -20.78
N SER A 302 -8.17 -4.13 -22.03
CA SER A 302 -7.91 -5.25 -22.94
C SER A 302 -6.40 -5.50 -23.06
N ALA A 303 -6.00 -6.77 -23.19
CA ALA A 303 -4.63 -7.25 -23.27
C ALA A 303 -3.79 -7.16 -21.97
N GLU A 304 -4.39 -6.85 -20.83
CA GLU A 304 -3.70 -7.03 -19.54
C GLU A 304 -3.46 -8.52 -19.26
N SER A 305 -2.35 -8.81 -18.60
CA SER A 305 -1.94 -10.18 -18.29
C SER A 305 -2.85 -10.80 -17.23
N VAL A 306 -3.17 -12.08 -17.43
CA VAL A 306 -3.91 -12.92 -16.47
C VAL A 306 -3.10 -14.20 -16.24
N ARG A 307 -2.69 -14.42 -15.00
CA ARG A 307 -1.82 -15.53 -14.62
C ARG A 307 -2.31 -16.23 -13.36
N ASN A 308 -1.97 -17.50 -13.22
CA ASN A 308 -2.25 -18.29 -12.02
C ASN A 308 -0.99 -18.54 -11.16
N ALA A 309 0.09 -17.77 -11.35
CA ALA A 309 1.23 -17.80 -10.46
C ALA A 309 0.82 -17.40 -9.03
N ASP A 310 1.51 -17.96 -8.04
CA ASP A 310 1.21 -17.69 -6.63
C ASP A 310 1.33 -16.20 -6.31
N SER A 311 0.43 -15.73 -5.49
CA SER A 311 0.40 -14.33 -5.09
C SER A 311 1.52 -14.03 -4.11
N VAL A 312 2.18 -12.89 -4.30
CA VAL A 312 3.19 -12.37 -3.38
C VAL A 312 2.63 -11.18 -2.63
N TYR A 313 2.65 -11.26 -1.32
CA TYR A 313 2.13 -10.26 -0.41
C TYR A 313 3.25 -9.42 0.17
N PRO A 314 3.36 -8.15 -0.20
CA PRO A 314 4.31 -7.26 0.42
C PRO A 314 3.81 -6.82 1.80
N VAL A 315 4.70 -6.88 2.77
CA VAL A 315 4.51 -6.38 4.13
C VAL A 315 5.44 -5.20 4.34
N ALA A 316 4.90 -4.04 4.72
CA ALA A 316 5.72 -2.88 5.04
C ALA A 316 6.11 -2.90 6.52
N TYR A 317 7.41 -2.86 6.78
CA TYR A 317 7.98 -2.73 8.12
C TYR A 317 8.65 -1.37 8.24
N GLY A 318 8.27 -0.58 9.24
CA GLY A 318 8.86 0.73 9.41
C GLY A 318 8.57 1.38 10.74
N GLY A 319 9.35 2.41 11.05
CA GLY A 319 9.16 3.28 12.19
C GLY A 319 8.54 4.63 11.80
N PRO A 320 8.26 5.48 12.78
CA PRO A 320 7.83 6.86 12.52
C PRO A 320 8.92 7.60 11.73
N MET A 321 8.50 8.52 10.87
CA MET A 321 9.41 9.32 10.04
C MET A 321 10.26 8.52 9.05
N SER A 322 9.92 7.27 8.75
CA SER A 322 10.57 6.51 7.68
C SER A 322 10.23 7.06 6.29
N MET A 323 9.07 7.70 6.18
CA MET A 323 8.59 8.39 4.99
C MET A 323 8.39 9.88 5.28
N ALA A 324 8.40 10.68 4.23
CA ALA A 324 8.00 12.09 4.27
C ALA A 324 6.84 12.33 3.32
N LYS A 325 5.92 13.21 3.72
CA LYS A 325 4.79 13.63 2.91
C LYS A 325 4.84 15.12 2.67
N ALA A 326 4.65 15.52 1.41
CA ALA A 326 4.54 16.90 0.97
C ALA A 326 3.13 17.14 0.45
N PHE A 327 2.45 18.15 0.96
CA PHE A 327 1.11 18.54 0.53
C PHE A 327 0.94 20.04 0.58
N ASP A 328 -0.04 20.55 -0.18
CA ASP A 328 -0.37 21.97 -0.17
C ASP A 328 -1.39 22.29 0.94
N ALA A 329 -1.18 23.42 1.60
CA ALA A 329 -2.06 23.86 2.69
C ALA A 329 -3.51 24.13 2.23
N VAL A 330 -3.74 24.42 0.94
CA VAL A 330 -5.08 24.69 0.39
C VAL A 330 -5.88 23.42 0.20
N THR A 331 -5.24 22.37 -0.34
CA THR A 331 -5.90 21.07 -0.56
C THR A 331 -5.87 20.20 0.69
N GLY A 332 -5.01 20.56 1.67
CA GLY A 332 -4.85 19.80 2.90
C GLY A 332 -4.10 18.48 2.70
N GLU A 333 -3.92 17.77 3.80
CA GLU A 333 -3.17 16.52 3.86
C GLU A 333 -3.83 15.36 3.07
N PHE A 334 -5.15 15.40 2.90
CA PHE A 334 -5.93 14.30 2.33
C PHE A 334 -6.67 14.67 1.06
N GLY A 335 -6.53 15.90 0.60
CA GLY A 335 -7.30 16.42 -0.51
C GLY A 335 -8.55 17.18 -0.08
N GLN A 336 -9.18 17.81 -1.04
CA GLN A 336 -10.36 18.64 -0.88
C GLN A 336 -11.46 18.20 -1.84
N ILE A 337 -12.66 17.99 -1.35
CA ILE A 337 -13.84 17.79 -2.18
C ILE A 337 -14.28 19.15 -2.74
N VAL A 338 -14.55 19.21 -4.02
CA VAL A 338 -14.95 20.39 -4.77
C VAL A 338 -16.30 20.17 -5.40
N GLY A 339 -17.22 21.06 -5.14
CA GLY A 339 -18.58 21.02 -5.69
C GLY A 339 -19.67 20.81 -4.63
N PRO A 340 -20.91 20.57 -5.03
CA PRO A 340 -21.36 20.46 -6.42
C PRO A 340 -21.27 21.78 -7.19
N LYS A 341 -20.91 21.70 -8.47
CA LYS A 341 -20.93 22.83 -9.39
C LYS A 341 -21.87 22.51 -10.54
N THR A 342 -22.70 23.48 -10.92
CA THR A 342 -23.51 23.38 -12.11
C THR A 342 -22.68 23.75 -13.35
N THR A 343 -22.87 23.01 -14.42
CA THR A 343 -22.19 23.21 -15.69
C THR A 343 -23.13 23.01 -16.88
N GLY A 344 -22.84 23.65 -17.98
CA GLY A 344 -23.66 23.61 -19.18
C GLY A 344 -24.32 24.97 -19.48
N LEU A 345 -24.86 25.14 -20.68
CA LEU A 345 -25.51 26.38 -21.10
C LEU A 345 -26.79 26.70 -20.32
N VAL A 346 -27.44 25.70 -19.78
CA VAL A 346 -28.68 25.81 -18.99
C VAL A 346 -28.53 25.14 -17.61
N ASP A 347 -27.29 25.00 -17.11
CA ASP A 347 -26.93 24.46 -15.80
C ASP A 347 -27.49 23.03 -15.48
N GLN A 348 -27.73 22.26 -16.54
CA GLN A 348 -28.36 20.92 -16.45
C GLN A 348 -27.47 19.81 -15.93
N PHE A 349 -26.18 20.06 -15.71
CA PHE A 349 -25.25 19.08 -15.21
C PHE A 349 -24.67 19.51 -13.86
N HIS A 350 -24.69 18.61 -12.91
CA HIS A 350 -24.00 18.76 -11.63
C HIS A 350 -22.70 18.00 -11.66
N SER A 351 -21.61 18.63 -11.27
CA SER A 351 -20.29 18.02 -11.16
C SER A 351 -19.79 18.07 -9.73
N LEU A 352 -19.33 16.95 -9.22
CA LEU A 352 -18.71 16.79 -7.92
C LEU A 352 -17.38 16.09 -8.10
N GLY A 353 -16.32 16.59 -7.50
CA GLY A 353 -15.01 15.97 -7.62
C GLY A 353 -14.14 16.25 -6.41
N TRP A 354 -12.94 15.69 -6.43
CA TRP A 354 -11.92 15.99 -5.45
C TRP A 354 -10.61 16.38 -6.12
N LYS A 355 -9.80 17.08 -5.40
CA LYS A 355 -8.43 17.42 -5.80
C LYS A 355 -7.48 17.25 -4.63
N PHE A 356 -6.29 16.79 -4.94
CA PHE A 356 -5.18 16.66 -4.01
C PHE A 356 -3.90 17.14 -4.70
N PHE A 357 -3.13 17.97 -4.03
CA PHE A 357 -1.80 18.36 -4.49
C PHE A 357 -0.80 17.91 -3.44
N GLY A 358 -0.10 16.83 -3.75
CA GLY A 358 0.86 16.26 -2.81
C GLY A 358 1.58 15.04 -3.38
N GLN A 359 2.51 14.51 -2.58
CA GLN A 359 3.23 13.30 -2.85
C GLN A 359 3.84 12.76 -1.56
N TYR A 360 3.96 11.43 -1.50
CA TYR A 360 4.73 10.70 -0.51
C TYR A 360 6.09 10.32 -1.08
N GLY A 361 7.10 10.26 -0.22
CA GLY A 361 8.43 9.81 -0.59
C GLY A 361 9.11 9.11 0.58
N ARG A 362 10.08 8.26 0.30
CA ARG A 362 10.92 7.63 1.32
C ARG A 362 11.91 8.69 1.79
N TRP A 363 11.98 8.88 3.10
CA TRP A 363 12.95 9.82 3.68
C TRP A 363 14.25 9.12 4.02
N VAL A 364 14.17 8.08 4.84
CA VAL A 364 15.33 7.29 5.23
C VAL A 364 15.14 5.87 4.69
N GLU A 365 15.85 5.53 3.62
CA GLU A 365 15.73 4.25 2.93
C GLU A 365 15.92 3.05 3.87
N SER A 366 16.85 3.17 4.83
CA SER A 366 17.17 2.10 5.78
C SER A 366 16.13 1.88 6.89
N TRP A 367 15.17 2.79 7.08
CA TRP A 367 14.15 2.70 8.12
C TRP A 367 12.83 2.12 7.63
N LEU A 368 12.75 1.81 6.34
CA LEU A 368 11.57 1.26 5.72
C LEU A 368 11.95 0.02 4.91
N MET A 369 11.48 -1.12 5.36
CA MET A 369 11.78 -2.42 4.77
C MET A 369 10.50 -3.07 4.25
N ARG A 370 10.61 -3.75 3.13
CA ARG A 370 9.55 -4.56 2.56
C ARG A 370 9.84 -6.04 2.78
N GLY A 371 8.91 -6.76 3.42
CA GLY A 371 8.88 -8.22 3.40
C GLY A 371 8.08 -8.70 2.20
N GLU A 372 8.48 -9.78 1.54
CA GLU A 372 7.74 -10.42 0.46
C GLU A 372 7.48 -11.87 0.81
N TYR A 373 6.20 -12.25 0.92
CA TYR A 373 5.78 -13.57 1.39
C TYR A 373 4.65 -14.10 0.51
N SER A 374 4.58 -15.41 0.39
CA SER A 374 3.38 -16.11 -0.09
C SER A 374 2.41 -16.38 1.08
N THR A 375 1.34 -17.10 0.85
CA THR A 375 0.38 -17.50 1.89
C THR A 375 0.03 -18.97 1.77
N ASN A 376 -0.29 -19.58 2.90
CA ASN A 376 -0.81 -20.94 2.95
C ASN A 376 -2.31 -21.02 2.55
N LEU A 377 -2.97 -19.90 2.32
CA LEU A 377 -4.36 -19.87 1.86
C LEU A 377 -4.52 -20.24 0.39
N GLU A 378 -3.46 -20.14 -0.40
CA GLU A 378 -3.44 -20.44 -1.85
C GLU A 378 -2.80 -21.79 -2.17
N ALA A 379 -2.28 -22.50 -1.15
CA ALA A 379 -1.65 -23.81 -1.25
C ALA A 379 -2.66 -24.96 -1.50
#